data_515791625ae555666badc15d69d88375
#
_entry.id   515791625ae555666badc15d69d88375
#
_cell.length_a   1.000
_cell.length_b   1.000
_cell.length_c   1.000
_cell.angle_alpha   90.00
_cell.angle_beta   90.00
_cell.angle_gamma   90.00
#
_symmetry.space_group_name_H-M   'P 1'
#
loop_
_entity.id
_entity.type
_entity.pdbx_description
1 polymer ?
#
loop_
_entity_poly.entity_id
_entity_poly.type
_entity_poly.pdbx_seq_one_letter_code
_entity_poly.pdbx_strand_id
1 'polypeptide(L)'
;MVEVFDRKRLAPLKDTVAIVGVGETDYGADYRGADGKAAGKGEARYDSYTLASRALKRALDDAGLKKDDIDGLCTGPTLSGERTSELWGMNPRWSGSGDAAQCIIEATMAINCGLCNTVALVYGNAQRSMDTAYGGARVTGGGITSYFYYAPWGMTSQGALYALFFQRHKLLYGTTEEQLGAIAVAFRKHACLNPNAVMYGKPITIDDYMNVKYVAEPLRLFDYCLINDGGVAIIVRRADMAKDLKQKPIMVSGIGWSEENVDATQLRPRLKDFYHTAHHGVAAQVYPMAGVTPKNVDVFATYDSFSVHLLASLEGFGFCKEGEGGAFVQNGRIEIGGELPCNTSGGMLSESYMQSWNHQPELVRQLRGGLGARQVQGAEVAQYVHDVAGKCKSIIYTKGG
;
A
#
# COMPACT_ATOMS: atom_id res chain seq x y z
N MET A 1 -5.38 -28.84 -12.44
CA MET A 1 -4.63 -27.60 -12.16
C MET A 1 -3.20 -28.01 -11.82
N VAL A 2 -2.22 -27.54 -12.54
CA VAL A 2 -0.82 -27.71 -12.13
C VAL A 2 -0.68 -26.96 -10.81
N GLU A 3 -0.19 -27.60 -9.77
CA GLU A 3 0.11 -26.93 -8.51
C GLU A 3 1.24 -25.93 -8.78
N VAL A 4 0.89 -24.66 -9.02
CA VAL A 4 1.80 -23.63 -9.51
C VAL A 4 2.82 -23.22 -8.44
N PHE A 5 2.57 -23.60 -7.16
CA PHE A 5 3.41 -23.18 -6.04
C PHE A 5 3.93 -24.38 -5.25
N ASP A 6 5.24 -24.43 -5.09
CA ASP A 6 5.88 -25.40 -4.21
C ASP A 6 5.82 -24.88 -2.75
N ARG A 7 4.72 -25.22 -2.07
CA ARG A 7 4.50 -24.85 -0.66
C ARG A 7 5.65 -25.29 0.26
N LYS A 8 6.33 -26.39 -0.08
CA LYS A 8 7.47 -26.90 0.70
C LYS A 8 8.67 -25.97 0.64
N ARG A 9 8.82 -25.20 -0.45
CA ARG A 9 9.91 -24.23 -0.59
C ARG A 9 9.59 -22.87 0.03
N LEU A 10 8.31 -22.50 0.11
CA LEU A 10 7.89 -21.23 0.73
C LEU A 10 7.86 -21.33 2.26
N ALA A 11 7.40 -22.45 2.81
CA ALA A 11 7.26 -22.64 4.26
C ALA A 11 8.54 -22.31 5.07
N PRO A 12 9.76 -22.66 4.63
CA PRO A 12 10.99 -22.31 5.35
C PRO A 12 11.27 -20.81 5.45
N LEU A 13 10.63 -19.95 4.63
CA LEU A 13 10.82 -18.50 4.67
C LEU A 13 9.97 -17.83 5.75
N LYS A 14 8.99 -18.53 6.34
CA LYS A 14 8.16 -18.01 7.43
C LYS A 14 9.03 -17.56 8.59
N ASP A 15 8.80 -16.33 9.06
CA ASP A 15 9.40 -15.74 10.26
C ASP A 15 10.95 -15.70 10.23
N THR A 16 11.56 -15.79 9.05
CA THR A 16 13.03 -15.69 8.90
C THR A 16 13.54 -14.26 8.86
N VAL A 17 12.66 -13.30 8.57
CA VAL A 17 12.95 -11.88 8.58
C VAL A 17 11.91 -11.11 9.36
N ALA A 18 12.29 -9.95 9.87
CA ALA A 18 11.43 -9.08 10.62
C ALA A 18 11.57 -7.62 10.18
N ILE A 19 10.50 -6.86 10.27
CA ILE A 19 10.56 -5.41 10.21
C ILE A 19 10.96 -4.89 11.58
N VAL A 20 12.08 -4.17 11.62
CA VAL A 20 12.70 -3.69 12.85
C VAL A 20 12.61 -2.18 13.02
N GLY A 21 12.44 -1.43 11.92
CA GLY A 21 12.29 0.01 11.94
C GLY A 21 11.35 0.52 10.87
N VAL A 22 10.58 1.55 11.20
CA VAL A 22 9.70 2.25 10.26
C VAL A 22 9.81 3.76 10.45
N GLY A 23 9.78 4.49 9.34
CA GLY A 23 9.87 5.95 9.34
C GLY A 23 9.07 6.57 8.20
N GLU A 24 8.46 7.69 8.49
CA GLU A 24 7.67 8.47 7.52
C GLU A 24 7.99 9.95 7.71
N THR A 25 7.83 10.75 6.66
CA THR A 25 7.81 12.20 6.81
C THR A 25 6.46 12.65 7.39
N ASP A 26 6.32 13.92 7.69
CA ASP A 26 5.04 14.49 8.11
C ASP A 26 4.25 14.90 6.86
N TYR A 27 3.36 14.03 6.40
CA TYR A 27 2.59 14.24 5.18
C TYR A 27 1.71 15.49 5.25
N GLY A 28 1.12 15.75 6.42
CA GLY A 28 0.33 16.95 6.63
C GLY A 28 1.15 18.22 6.51
N ALA A 29 2.36 18.25 7.06
CA ALA A 29 3.28 19.38 6.98
C ALA A 29 3.94 19.49 5.59
N ASP A 30 4.30 18.37 4.98
CA ASP A 30 4.86 18.35 3.62
C ASP A 30 3.81 18.82 2.58
N TYR A 31 2.53 18.54 2.83
CA TYR A 31 1.41 19.02 2.00
C TYR A 31 1.11 20.51 2.19
N ARG A 32 1.21 21.01 3.43
CA ARG A 32 0.99 22.42 3.79
C ARG A 32 2.31 23.17 3.74
N GLY A 33 2.33 24.32 3.08
CA GLY A 33 3.47 25.22 3.09
C GLY A 33 3.87 25.71 4.49
N ALA A 34 4.98 26.45 4.63
CA ALA A 34 5.42 27.07 5.89
C ALA A 34 4.39 28.07 6.44
N ASP A 35 3.57 28.62 5.56
CA ASP A 35 2.45 29.53 5.86
C ASP A 35 1.15 28.77 6.22
N GLY A 36 1.18 27.45 6.36
CA GLY A 36 0.02 26.60 6.64
C GLY A 36 -0.93 26.41 5.45
N LYS A 37 -0.65 27.03 4.30
CA LYS A 37 -1.41 26.81 3.05
C LYS A 37 -0.87 25.60 2.32
N ALA A 38 -1.70 24.98 1.48
CA ALA A 38 -1.22 23.92 0.60
C ALA A 38 -0.09 24.46 -0.26
N ALA A 39 1.07 23.78 -0.27
CA ALA A 39 2.18 24.15 -1.12
C ALA A 39 1.68 24.26 -2.57
N GLY A 40 2.03 25.34 -3.25
CA GLY A 40 1.69 25.53 -4.65
C GLY A 40 2.24 24.41 -5.51
N LYS A 41 1.54 24.08 -6.58
CA LYS A 41 2.08 23.18 -7.60
C LYS A 41 3.32 23.82 -8.21
N GLY A 42 4.41 23.05 -8.32
CA GLY A 42 5.70 23.53 -8.83
C GLY A 42 6.61 24.22 -7.79
N GLU A 43 6.18 24.33 -6.53
CA GLU A 43 7.01 24.85 -5.43
C GLU A 43 7.60 23.73 -4.60
N ALA A 44 8.55 22.98 -5.18
CA ALA A 44 9.23 21.89 -4.49
C ALA A 44 10.09 22.40 -3.33
N ARG A 45 9.76 22.00 -2.10
CA ARG A 45 10.61 22.21 -0.92
C ARG A 45 11.72 21.18 -0.81
N TYR A 46 11.35 19.93 -1.13
CA TYR A 46 12.21 18.78 -1.06
C TYR A 46 12.01 17.93 -2.31
N ASP A 47 13.10 17.39 -2.82
CA ASP A 47 13.03 16.35 -3.84
C ASP A 47 12.72 14.97 -3.21
N SER A 48 12.45 13.97 -4.04
CA SER A 48 12.13 12.62 -3.60
C SER A 48 13.26 11.99 -2.79
N TYR A 49 14.53 12.28 -3.10
CA TYR A 49 15.68 11.74 -2.36
C TYR A 49 15.78 12.33 -0.95
N THR A 50 15.55 13.62 -0.80
CA THR A 50 15.54 14.29 0.51
C THR A 50 14.39 13.77 1.38
N LEU A 51 13.17 13.61 0.83
CA LEU A 51 12.03 13.04 1.54
C LEU A 51 12.31 11.61 2.00
N ALA A 52 12.85 10.75 1.13
CA ALA A 52 13.25 9.39 1.47
C ALA A 52 14.35 9.34 2.53
N SER A 53 15.34 10.24 2.46
CA SER A 53 16.43 10.33 3.47
C SER A 53 15.90 10.70 4.85
N ARG A 54 14.95 11.66 4.93
CA ARG A 54 14.31 12.04 6.19
C ARG A 54 13.51 10.87 6.80
N ALA A 55 12.83 10.10 5.95
CA ALA A 55 12.13 8.90 6.39
C ALA A 55 13.09 7.80 6.85
N LEU A 56 14.20 7.57 6.13
CA LEU A 56 15.21 6.60 6.50
C LEU A 56 15.82 6.93 7.87
N LYS A 57 16.16 8.22 8.10
CA LYS A 57 16.68 8.63 9.41
C LYS A 57 15.72 8.24 10.52
N ARG A 58 14.41 8.50 10.36
CA ARG A 58 13.40 8.13 11.36
C ARG A 58 13.28 6.61 11.55
N ALA A 59 13.39 5.83 10.47
CA ALA A 59 13.36 4.38 10.54
C ALA A 59 14.60 3.80 11.27
N LEU A 60 15.78 4.39 11.06
CA LEU A 60 16.99 4.04 11.78
C LEU A 60 16.88 4.38 13.27
N ASP A 61 16.38 5.58 13.60
CA ASP A 61 16.13 6.02 14.98
C ASP A 61 15.09 5.12 15.68
N ASP A 62 14.05 4.67 14.95
CA ASP A 62 13.04 3.73 15.44
C ASP A 62 13.65 2.36 15.77
N ALA A 63 14.48 1.81 14.88
CA ALA A 63 15.15 0.53 15.07
C ALA A 63 16.30 0.59 16.10
N GLY A 64 16.87 1.77 16.37
CA GLY A 64 18.12 1.92 17.12
C GLY A 64 19.34 1.49 16.32
N LEU A 65 19.29 1.59 15.00
CA LEU A 65 20.35 1.23 14.06
C LEU A 65 21.03 2.47 13.48
N LYS A 66 22.24 2.25 12.96
CA LYS A 66 23.00 3.25 12.21
C LYS A 66 22.98 2.94 10.71
N LYS A 67 23.31 3.91 9.90
CA LYS A 67 23.42 3.74 8.44
C LYS A 67 24.38 2.59 8.07
N ASP A 68 25.47 2.47 8.79
CA ASP A 68 26.51 1.47 8.51
C ASP A 68 26.08 0.03 8.87
N ASP A 69 24.97 -0.15 9.57
CA ASP A 69 24.34 -1.46 9.82
C ASP A 69 23.57 -1.98 8.60
N ILE A 70 23.35 -1.13 7.58
CA ILE A 70 22.59 -1.46 6.38
C ILE A 70 23.55 -2.01 5.33
N ASP A 71 23.31 -3.24 4.89
CA ASP A 71 24.05 -3.93 3.83
C ASP A 71 23.22 -4.31 2.59
N GLY A 72 21.92 -3.93 2.57
CA GLY A 72 21.05 -4.03 1.42
C GLY A 72 20.21 -2.77 1.22
N LEU A 73 19.85 -2.45 -0.02
CA LEU A 73 19.03 -1.28 -0.36
C LEU A 73 17.95 -1.64 -1.38
N CYS A 74 16.70 -1.31 -1.08
CA CYS A 74 15.61 -1.40 -2.04
C CYS A 74 14.94 -0.03 -2.21
N THR A 75 14.77 0.42 -3.44
CA THR A 75 14.22 1.74 -3.72
C THR A 75 12.85 1.66 -4.38
N GLY A 76 11.96 2.56 -4.00
CA GLY A 76 10.71 2.75 -4.73
C GLY A 76 10.95 3.37 -6.12
N PRO A 77 9.95 3.32 -7.02
CA PRO A 77 10.13 3.61 -8.45
C PRO A 77 10.47 5.08 -8.78
N THR A 78 10.38 5.98 -7.80
CA THR A 78 10.77 7.39 -7.95
C THR A 78 12.25 7.65 -7.70
N LEU A 79 12.98 6.64 -7.23
CA LEU A 79 14.39 6.73 -6.85
C LEU A 79 15.23 5.76 -7.68
N SER A 80 16.44 6.21 -8.08
CA SER A 80 17.46 5.30 -8.59
C SER A 80 18.28 4.75 -7.42
N GLY A 81 18.52 3.43 -7.37
CA GLY A 81 19.33 2.80 -6.35
C GLY A 81 20.77 3.31 -6.35
N GLU A 82 21.37 3.46 -7.52
CA GLU A 82 22.73 4.02 -7.68
C GLU A 82 22.83 5.45 -7.13
N ARG A 83 21.91 6.32 -7.56
CA ARG A 83 21.87 7.71 -7.11
C ARG A 83 21.61 7.83 -5.61
N THR A 84 20.75 6.97 -5.06
CA THR A 84 20.47 6.91 -3.63
C THR A 84 21.71 6.52 -2.85
N SER A 85 22.43 5.49 -3.30
CA SER A 85 23.66 5.01 -2.68
C SER A 85 24.76 6.07 -2.71
N GLU A 86 24.91 6.76 -3.84
CA GLU A 86 25.88 7.85 -4.01
C GLU A 86 25.57 9.01 -3.05
N LEU A 87 24.33 9.51 -3.05
CA LEU A 87 23.92 10.66 -2.24
C LEU A 87 24.06 10.39 -0.73
N TRP A 88 23.81 9.16 -0.30
CA TRP A 88 23.79 8.80 1.10
C TRP A 88 25.09 8.15 1.57
N GLY A 89 26.05 7.95 0.67
CA GLY A 89 27.33 7.30 0.96
C GLY A 89 27.14 5.88 1.50
N MET A 90 26.37 5.06 0.77
CA MET A 90 26.10 3.67 1.10
C MET A 90 26.71 2.74 0.06
N ASN A 91 27.18 1.57 0.51
CA ASN A 91 27.70 0.52 -0.38
C ASN A 91 26.94 -0.79 -0.11
N PRO A 92 25.67 -0.90 -0.56
CA PRO A 92 24.89 -2.11 -0.34
C PRO A 92 25.50 -3.29 -1.09
N ARG A 93 25.52 -4.46 -0.46
CA ARG A 93 25.95 -5.74 -1.09
C ARG A 93 24.90 -6.25 -2.05
N TRP A 94 23.64 -5.89 -1.81
CA TRP A 94 22.49 -6.23 -2.64
C TRP A 94 21.58 -5.02 -2.80
N SER A 95 20.99 -4.86 -3.98
CA SER A 95 19.99 -3.83 -4.23
C SER A 95 18.84 -4.34 -5.09
N GLY A 96 17.65 -3.77 -4.86
CA GLY A 96 16.43 -4.04 -5.60
C GLY A 96 15.59 -2.77 -5.80
N SER A 97 14.51 -2.89 -6.55
CA SER A 97 13.58 -1.78 -6.78
C SER A 97 12.18 -2.28 -7.08
N GLY A 98 11.15 -1.59 -6.55
CA GLY A 98 9.77 -1.95 -6.79
C GLY A 98 8.76 -1.19 -5.92
N ASP A 99 7.54 -1.69 -5.87
CA ASP A 99 6.57 -1.29 -4.86
C ASP A 99 6.95 -1.85 -3.47
N ALA A 100 6.28 -1.38 -2.41
CA ALA A 100 6.62 -1.77 -1.05
C ALA A 100 6.55 -3.29 -0.81
N ALA A 101 5.50 -3.96 -1.31
CA ALA A 101 5.37 -5.40 -1.15
C ALA A 101 6.47 -6.16 -1.90
N GLN A 102 6.76 -5.76 -3.14
CA GLN A 102 7.85 -6.32 -3.91
C GLN A 102 9.19 -6.19 -3.18
N CYS A 103 9.51 -5.00 -2.71
CA CYS A 103 10.75 -4.75 -1.98
C CYS A 103 10.87 -5.61 -0.72
N ILE A 104 9.78 -5.82 0.04
CA ILE A 104 9.80 -6.69 1.22
C ILE A 104 9.97 -8.16 0.84
N ILE A 105 9.28 -8.62 -0.21
CA ILE A 105 9.42 -10.00 -0.71
C ILE A 105 10.85 -10.25 -1.22
N GLU A 106 11.38 -9.35 -2.04
CA GLU A 106 12.75 -9.45 -2.57
C GLU A 106 13.80 -9.37 -1.47
N ALA A 107 13.64 -8.47 -0.48
CA ALA A 107 14.52 -8.41 0.68
C ALA A 107 14.48 -9.70 1.51
N THR A 108 13.28 -10.29 1.68
CA THR A 108 13.13 -11.60 2.35
C THR A 108 13.91 -12.67 1.61
N MET A 109 13.81 -12.75 0.29
CA MET A 109 14.56 -13.69 -0.52
C MET A 109 16.07 -13.43 -0.45
N ALA A 110 16.51 -12.18 -0.60
CA ALA A 110 17.93 -11.81 -0.58
C ALA A 110 18.60 -12.17 0.76
N ILE A 111 17.93 -11.90 1.87
CA ILE A 111 18.41 -12.26 3.21
C ILE A 111 18.52 -13.78 3.36
N ASN A 112 17.51 -14.54 2.92
CA ASN A 112 17.54 -16.00 3.00
C ASN A 112 18.57 -16.64 2.06
N CYS A 113 18.91 -15.98 0.96
CA CYS A 113 20.01 -16.39 0.09
C CYS A 113 21.40 -15.96 0.60
N GLY A 114 21.48 -15.26 1.74
CA GLY A 114 22.75 -14.83 2.33
C GLY A 114 23.43 -13.66 1.61
N LEU A 115 22.72 -12.92 0.77
CA LEU A 115 23.25 -11.76 0.04
C LEU A 115 23.41 -10.52 0.93
N CYS A 116 22.55 -10.38 1.94
CA CYS A 116 22.57 -9.30 2.92
C CYS A 116 21.89 -9.74 4.22
N ASN A 117 21.98 -8.92 5.27
CA ASN A 117 21.35 -9.19 6.57
C ASN A 117 20.34 -8.11 6.99
N THR A 118 20.57 -6.88 6.56
CA THR A 118 19.73 -5.72 6.95
C THR A 118 19.52 -4.84 5.72
N VAL A 119 18.28 -4.73 5.31
CA VAL A 119 17.88 -4.01 4.10
C VAL A 119 17.09 -2.76 4.47
N ALA A 120 17.52 -1.60 3.97
CA ALA A 120 16.71 -0.40 3.98
C ALA A 120 15.83 -0.38 2.71
N LEU A 121 14.52 -0.29 2.89
CA LEU A 121 13.56 -0.08 1.84
C LEU A 121 13.12 1.37 1.92
N VAL A 122 13.23 2.14 0.83
CA VAL A 122 13.02 3.59 0.86
C VAL A 122 12.21 4.08 -0.33
N TYR A 123 11.32 5.00 -0.06
CA TYR A 123 10.48 5.67 -1.05
C TYR A 123 10.38 7.16 -0.74
N GLY A 124 10.46 7.98 -1.76
CA GLY A 124 10.20 9.42 -1.69
C GLY A 124 9.34 9.85 -2.85
N ASN A 125 8.41 10.72 -2.61
CA ASN A 125 7.45 11.20 -3.59
C ASN A 125 7.30 12.72 -3.47
N ALA A 126 7.66 13.44 -4.53
CA ALA A 126 7.49 14.90 -4.65
C ALA A 126 6.51 15.27 -5.78
N GLN A 127 5.53 14.42 -6.06
CA GLN A 127 4.66 14.53 -7.23
C GLN A 127 3.80 15.78 -7.22
N ARG A 128 3.32 16.21 -6.05
CA ARG A 128 2.52 17.43 -5.93
C ARG A 128 3.35 18.68 -6.22
N SER A 129 4.48 18.81 -5.57
CA SER A 129 5.35 19.98 -5.74
C SER A 129 6.01 20.04 -7.12
N MET A 130 6.18 18.88 -7.79
CA MET A 130 6.66 18.80 -9.17
C MET A 130 5.54 18.91 -10.22
N ASP A 131 4.31 19.21 -9.82
CA ASP A 131 3.12 19.32 -10.70
C ASP A 131 2.92 18.10 -11.61
N THR A 132 3.13 16.89 -11.07
CA THR A 132 2.94 15.64 -11.83
C THR A 132 1.47 15.47 -12.23
N ALA A 133 1.21 15.29 -13.52
CA ALA A 133 -0.14 15.10 -14.04
C ALA A 133 -0.53 13.61 -14.03
N TYR A 134 -1.72 13.32 -13.50
CA TYR A 134 -2.34 12.00 -13.48
C TYR A 134 -3.60 11.96 -14.34
N GLY A 135 -3.45 12.05 -15.63
CA GLY A 135 -4.55 12.08 -16.59
C GLY A 135 -4.67 13.43 -17.33
N GLY A 136 -5.58 13.49 -18.30
CA GLY A 136 -5.79 14.64 -19.16
C GLY A 136 -4.74 14.76 -20.28
N ALA A 137 -4.81 15.87 -21.02
CA ALA A 137 -3.99 16.11 -22.21
C ALA A 137 -2.47 16.22 -21.94
N ARG A 138 -2.07 16.38 -20.68
CA ARG A 138 -0.67 16.48 -20.27
C ARG A 138 0.00 15.11 -20.05
N VAL A 139 -0.77 14.03 -20.01
CA VAL A 139 -0.20 12.69 -19.81
C VAL A 139 0.45 12.21 -21.08
N THR A 140 1.73 12.42 -21.17
CA THR A 140 2.59 11.92 -22.25
C THR A 140 3.05 10.49 -21.95
N GLY A 141 2.11 9.60 -21.70
CA GLY A 141 2.30 8.16 -21.71
C GLY A 141 3.54 7.58 -21.02
N GLY A 142 3.90 8.07 -19.83
CA GLY A 142 5.08 7.59 -19.11
C GLY A 142 5.11 6.07 -18.93
N GLY A 143 5.60 5.34 -19.92
CA GLY A 143 5.89 3.92 -19.85
C GLY A 143 4.72 2.96 -20.01
N ILE A 144 3.47 3.40 -20.07
CA ILE A 144 2.30 2.52 -20.21
C ILE A 144 1.76 2.63 -21.63
N THR A 145 2.15 1.72 -22.50
CA THR A 145 1.77 1.66 -23.91
C THR A 145 0.26 1.69 -24.13
N SER A 146 -0.52 1.17 -23.18
CA SER A 146 -1.99 1.18 -23.22
C SER A 146 -2.59 2.58 -23.32
N TYR A 147 -1.99 3.61 -22.72
CA TYR A 147 -2.51 4.97 -22.82
C TYR A 147 -2.48 5.51 -24.23
N PHE A 148 -1.54 5.11 -25.07
CA PHE A 148 -1.50 5.52 -26.46
C PHE A 148 -2.67 4.99 -27.28
N TYR A 149 -3.19 3.81 -26.95
CA TYR A 149 -4.35 3.23 -27.64
C TYR A 149 -5.67 3.80 -27.14
N TYR A 150 -5.78 4.16 -25.87
CA TYR A 150 -7.05 4.59 -25.26
C TYR A 150 -7.16 6.12 -25.12
N ALA A 151 -6.04 6.83 -25.04
CA ALA A 151 -6.03 8.28 -24.87
C ALA A 151 -6.80 9.05 -25.98
N PRO A 152 -6.74 8.67 -27.28
CA PRO A 152 -7.55 9.32 -28.32
C PRO A 152 -9.06 9.21 -28.09
N TRP A 153 -9.50 8.22 -27.32
CA TRP A 153 -10.91 7.99 -26.97
C TRP A 153 -11.30 8.57 -25.60
N GLY A 154 -10.44 9.40 -25.01
CA GLY A 154 -10.70 10.06 -23.74
C GLY A 154 -10.26 9.27 -22.50
N MET A 155 -9.78 8.04 -22.63
CA MET A 155 -9.29 7.26 -21.51
C MET A 155 -7.83 7.62 -21.21
N THR A 156 -7.62 8.72 -20.48
CA THR A 156 -6.30 9.30 -20.22
C THR A 156 -5.77 9.01 -18.81
N SER A 157 -6.53 8.26 -17.99
CA SER A 157 -6.10 7.91 -16.64
C SER A 157 -6.56 6.51 -16.23
N GLN A 158 -5.90 5.93 -15.23
CA GLN A 158 -6.32 4.67 -14.61
C GLN A 158 -7.73 4.77 -14.00
N GLY A 159 -8.16 5.95 -13.57
CA GLY A 159 -9.50 6.17 -13.04
C GLY A 159 -10.62 5.72 -13.98
N ALA A 160 -10.44 5.88 -15.29
CA ALA A 160 -11.41 5.39 -16.26
C ALA A 160 -11.49 3.85 -16.30
N LEU A 161 -10.36 3.15 -16.11
CA LEU A 161 -10.34 1.68 -16.05
C LEU A 161 -11.05 1.17 -14.79
N TYR A 162 -10.78 1.78 -13.64
CA TYR A 162 -11.43 1.41 -12.38
C TYR A 162 -12.91 1.82 -12.34
N ALA A 163 -13.30 2.86 -13.07
CA ALA A 163 -14.70 3.18 -13.29
C ALA A 163 -15.41 2.05 -14.08
N LEU A 164 -14.78 1.51 -15.13
CA LEU A 164 -15.32 0.34 -15.86
C LEU A 164 -15.36 -0.91 -14.97
N PHE A 165 -14.35 -1.11 -14.11
CA PHE A 165 -14.37 -2.19 -13.14
C PHE A 165 -15.59 -2.05 -12.21
N PHE A 166 -15.79 -0.92 -11.57
CA PHE A 166 -16.88 -0.71 -10.67
C PHE A 166 -18.23 -0.80 -11.39
N GLN A 167 -18.33 -0.24 -12.59
CA GLN A 167 -19.55 -0.36 -13.41
C GLN A 167 -19.91 -1.83 -13.68
N ARG A 168 -18.94 -2.67 -13.96
CA ARG A 168 -19.19 -4.10 -14.14
C ARG A 168 -19.60 -4.77 -12.84
N HIS A 169 -18.98 -4.44 -11.72
CA HIS A 169 -19.34 -4.96 -10.40
C HIS A 169 -20.79 -4.59 -10.03
N LYS A 170 -21.21 -3.33 -10.32
CA LYS A 170 -22.60 -2.88 -10.19
C LYS A 170 -23.56 -3.74 -11.02
N LEU A 171 -23.21 -4.01 -12.28
CA LEU A 171 -24.06 -4.78 -13.19
C LEU A 171 -24.19 -6.25 -12.81
N LEU A 172 -23.12 -6.87 -12.32
CA LEU A 172 -23.10 -8.29 -11.98
C LEU A 172 -23.73 -8.58 -10.61
N TYR A 173 -23.49 -7.69 -9.63
CA TYR A 173 -23.81 -7.96 -8.23
C TYR A 173 -24.73 -6.94 -7.59
N GLY A 174 -25.12 -5.88 -8.30
CA GLY A 174 -26.00 -4.85 -7.77
C GLY A 174 -25.36 -3.91 -6.74
N THR A 175 -24.04 -3.88 -6.65
CA THR A 175 -23.31 -2.99 -5.72
C THR A 175 -23.65 -1.54 -6.01
N THR A 176 -23.90 -0.75 -4.97
CA THR A 176 -24.33 0.64 -5.11
C THR A 176 -23.16 1.62 -4.89
N GLU A 177 -23.34 2.87 -5.29
CA GLU A 177 -22.37 3.92 -5.06
C GLU A 177 -22.27 4.31 -3.58
N GLU A 178 -23.37 4.20 -2.82
CA GLU A 178 -23.36 4.38 -1.37
C GLU A 178 -22.50 3.33 -0.68
N GLN A 179 -22.51 2.09 -1.16
CA GLN A 179 -21.64 1.03 -0.66
C GLN A 179 -20.18 1.34 -0.94
N LEU A 180 -19.85 1.83 -2.14
CA LEU A 180 -18.50 2.27 -2.44
C LEU A 180 -18.10 3.48 -1.59
N GLY A 181 -19.03 4.43 -1.40
CA GLY A 181 -18.82 5.62 -0.57
C GLY A 181 -18.55 5.31 0.89
N ALA A 182 -19.09 4.20 1.41
CA ALA A 182 -18.80 3.76 2.78
C ALA A 182 -17.29 3.53 3.01
N ILE A 183 -16.55 3.10 1.99
CA ILE A 183 -15.09 2.94 2.04
C ILE A 183 -14.41 4.31 2.22
N ALA A 184 -14.76 5.28 1.37
CA ALA A 184 -14.18 6.62 1.43
C ALA A 184 -14.47 7.31 2.78
N VAL A 185 -15.68 7.14 3.31
CA VAL A 185 -16.08 7.68 4.62
C VAL A 185 -15.29 7.01 5.76
N ALA A 186 -15.18 5.67 5.75
CA ALA A 186 -14.42 4.94 6.77
C ALA A 186 -12.95 5.36 6.78
N PHE A 187 -12.29 5.41 5.63
CA PHE A 187 -10.88 5.82 5.54
C PHE A 187 -10.68 7.29 5.94
N ARG A 188 -11.65 8.16 5.64
CA ARG A 188 -11.61 9.54 6.11
C ARG A 188 -11.78 9.65 7.63
N LYS A 189 -12.63 8.82 8.26
CA LYS A 189 -12.72 8.73 9.72
C LYS A 189 -11.37 8.32 10.33
N HIS A 190 -10.70 7.32 9.75
CA HIS A 190 -9.37 6.89 10.19
C HIS A 190 -8.34 8.02 10.06
N ALA A 191 -8.30 8.71 8.92
CA ALA A 191 -7.42 9.86 8.71
C ALA A 191 -7.68 10.99 9.71
N CYS A 192 -8.93 11.21 10.12
CA CYS A 192 -9.25 12.20 11.15
C CYS A 192 -8.65 11.87 12.53
N LEU A 193 -8.31 10.62 12.79
CA LEU A 193 -7.62 10.17 14.00
C LEU A 193 -6.09 10.14 13.83
N ASN A 194 -5.57 10.38 12.64
CA ASN A 194 -4.15 10.31 12.32
C ASN A 194 -3.54 11.71 12.12
N PRO A 195 -2.80 12.25 13.09
CA PRO A 195 -2.22 13.59 12.99
C PRO A 195 -1.27 13.77 11.79
N ASN A 196 -0.68 12.67 11.28
CA ASN A 196 0.21 12.69 10.12
C ASN A 196 -0.54 12.75 8.77
N ALA A 197 -1.85 12.52 8.77
CA ALA A 197 -2.63 12.47 7.54
C ALA A 197 -2.86 13.87 6.93
N VAL A 198 -2.84 13.96 5.62
CA VAL A 198 -3.19 15.18 4.86
C VAL A 198 -4.62 15.62 5.17
N MET A 199 -5.53 14.67 5.37
CA MET A 199 -6.95 14.94 5.68
C MET A 199 -7.28 14.89 7.18
N TYR A 200 -6.27 15.00 8.05
CA TYR A 200 -6.49 15.07 9.49
C TYR A 200 -7.50 16.16 9.88
N GLY A 201 -8.49 15.80 10.69
CA GLY A 201 -9.52 16.71 11.16
C GLY A 201 -10.52 17.20 10.10
N LYS A 202 -10.61 16.55 8.93
CA LYS A 202 -11.50 16.93 7.83
C LYS A 202 -12.49 15.80 7.53
N PRO A 203 -13.51 15.55 8.36
CA PRO A 203 -14.47 14.47 8.15
C PRO A 203 -15.30 14.67 6.88
N ILE A 204 -15.83 13.58 6.35
CA ILE A 204 -16.88 13.57 5.33
C ILE A 204 -18.00 12.61 5.74
N THR A 205 -19.20 12.90 5.25
CA THR A 205 -20.38 12.05 5.39
C THR A 205 -20.66 11.29 4.08
N ILE A 206 -21.59 10.35 4.12
CA ILE A 206 -22.06 9.70 2.90
C ILE A 206 -22.79 10.69 1.97
N ASP A 207 -23.49 11.69 2.53
CA ASP A 207 -24.12 12.75 1.75
C ASP A 207 -23.09 13.63 1.04
N ASP A 208 -21.97 13.95 1.70
CA ASP A 208 -20.85 14.67 1.05
C ASP A 208 -20.28 13.84 -0.11
N TYR A 209 -20.13 12.52 0.07
CA TYR A 209 -19.66 11.62 -0.98
C TYR A 209 -20.66 11.59 -2.15
N MET A 210 -21.95 11.43 -1.90
CA MET A 210 -22.96 11.34 -2.95
C MET A 210 -23.15 12.64 -3.73
N ASN A 211 -22.85 13.79 -3.12
CA ASN A 211 -22.97 15.10 -3.76
C ASN A 211 -21.68 15.61 -4.42
N VAL A 212 -20.52 14.96 -4.18
CA VAL A 212 -19.29 15.37 -4.84
C VAL A 212 -19.29 14.94 -6.32
N LYS A 213 -18.61 15.72 -7.16
CA LYS A 213 -18.56 15.48 -8.62
C LYS A 213 -17.95 14.12 -8.98
N TYR A 214 -18.45 13.55 -10.07
CA TYR A 214 -17.76 12.48 -10.76
C TYR A 214 -16.45 12.96 -11.40
N VAL A 215 -15.43 12.11 -11.38
CA VAL A 215 -14.18 12.29 -12.14
C VAL A 215 -14.23 11.42 -13.39
N ALA A 216 -14.59 10.15 -13.24
CA ALA A 216 -14.96 9.24 -14.30
C ALA A 216 -16.14 8.39 -13.78
N GLU A 217 -17.37 8.69 -14.23
CA GLU A 217 -18.56 8.01 -13.74
C GLU A 217 -18.46 6.49 -13.91
N PRO A 218 -18.76 5.67 -12.86
CA PRO A 218 -19.40 6.04 -11.60
C PRO A 218 -18.48 6.41 -10.42
N LEU A 219 -17.18 6.65 -10.65
CA LEU A 219 -16.24 7.05 -9.59
C LEU A 219 -16.26 8.56 -9.33
N ARG A 220 -16.40 8.91 -8.05
CA ARG A 220 -16.45 10.29 -7.56
C ARG A 220 -15.07 10.75 -7.08
N LEU A 221 -14.93 12.04 -6.80
CA LEU A 221 -13.65 12.62 -6.34
C LEU A 221 -13.08 11.91 -5.11
N PHE A 222 -13.92 11.46 -4.17
CA PHE A 222 -13.46 10.80 -2.95
C PHE A 222 -13.08 9.32 -3.15
N ASP A 223 -13.31 8.77 -4.34
CA ASP A 223 -12.81 7.45 -4.72
C ASP A 223 -11.35 7.46 -5.18
N TYR A 224 -10.77 8.64 -5.36
CA TYR A 224 -9.41 8.82 -5.87
C TYR A 224 -8.43 9.08 -4.75
N CYS A 225 -7.23 8.52 -4.87
CA CYS A 225 -6.13 8.82 -3.96
C CYS A 225 -5.69 10.29 -4.02
N LEU A 226 -5.02 10.70 -2.98
CA LEU A 226 -4.44 12.04 -2.88
C LEU A 226 -3.27 12.23 -3.85
N ILE A 227 -2.89 13.46 -4.09
CA ILE A 227 -1.64 13.86 -4.71
C ILE A 227 -0.90 14.74 -3.71
N ASN A 228 0.18 14.24 -3.14
CA ASN A 228 0.95 14.91 -2.11
C ASN A 228 2.43 14.50 -2.17
N ASP A 229 3.24 15.14 -1.35
CA ASP A 229 4.65 14.84 -1.17
C ASP A 229 4.86 14.08 0.15
N GLY A 230 5.93 13.29 0.20
CA GLY A 230 6.31 12.56 1.40
C GLY A 230 7.38 11.51 1.17
N GLY A 231 7.82 10.90 2.25
CA GLY A 231 8.78 9.81 2.22
C GLY A 231 8.44 8.72 3.23
N VAL A 232 8.79 7.50 2.90
CA VAL A 232 8.63 6.30 3.73
C VAL A 232 9.90 5.48 3.72
N ALA A 233 10.26 4.91 4.86
CA ALA A 233 11.35 3.95 4.97
C ALA A 233 10.97 2.80 5.90
N ILE A 234 11.43 1.61 5.56
CA ILE A 234 11.22 0.38 6.30
C ILE A 234 12.56 -0.32 6.42
N ILE A 235 12.90 -0.85 7.59
CA ILE A 235 14.11 -1.64 7.78
C ILE A 235 13.70 -3.08 8.02
N VAL A 236 14.13 -3.95 7.11
CA VAL A 236 13.96 -5.41 7.19
C VAL A 236 15.27 -6.03 7.61
N ARG A 237 15.26 -6.94 8.58
CA ARG A 237 16.44 -7.59 9.11
C ARG A 237 16.21 -9.08 9.33
N ARG A 238 17.27 -9.88 9.24
CA ARG A 238 17.26 -11.29 9.60
C ARG A 238 16.74 -11.46 11.04
N ALA A 239 15.77 -12.36 11.23
CA ALA A 239 15.01 -12.45 12.48
C ALA A 239 15.87 -12.76 13.71
N ASP A 240 16.89 -13.60 13.56
CA ASP A 240 17.81 -13.93 14.66
C ASP A 240 18.66 -12.75 15.13
N MET A 241 18.86 -11.72 14.28
CA MET A 241 19.56 -10.48 14.59
C MET A 241 18.62 -9.35 15.06
N ALA A 242 17.32 -9.60 15.14
CA ALA A 242 16.32 -8.58 15.43
C ALA A 242 15.90 -8.49 16.91
N LYS A 243 16.23 -9.50 17.72
CA LYS A 243 15.69 -9.69 19.07
C LYS A 243 16.08 -8.60 20.09
N ASP A 244 17.30 -8.07 19.97
CA ASP A 244 17.89 -7.13 20.93
C ASP A 244 17.82 -5.67 20.47
N LEU A 245 16.97 -5.37 19.48
CA LEU A 245 16.78 -4.02 18.99
C LEU A 245 15.79 -3.21 19.83
N LYS A 246 15.82 -1.89 19.63
CA LYS A 246 15.00 -0.94 20.40
C LYS A 246 13.49 -1.22 20.34
N GLN A 247 13.00 -1.67 19.18
CA GLN A 247 11.60 -1.98 18.97
C GLN A 247 11.36 -3.49 18.86
N LYS A 248 10.17 -3.93 19.27
CA LYS A 248 9.74 -5.31 19.06
C LYS A 248 9.73 -5.60 17.55
N PRO A 249 10.38 -6.67 17.10
CA PRO A 249 10.37 -7.06 15.69
C PRO A 249 8.97 -7.51 15.28
N ILE A 250 8.56 -7.14 14.07
CA ILE A 250 7.32 -7.64 13.45
C ILE A 250 7.73 -8.60 12.34
N MET A 251 7.29 -9.85 12.48
CA MET A 251 7.71 -10.93 11.60
C MET A 251 7.02 -10.85 10.24
N VAL A 252 7.75 -11.18 9.18
CA VAL A 252 7.19 -11.45 7.87
C VAL A 252 6.84 -12.95 7.83
N SER A 253 5.57 -13.25 8.09
CA SER A 253 5.11 -14.63 8.30
C SER A 253 4.56 -15.28 7.03
N GLY A 254 4.11 -14.49 6.06
CA GLY A 254 3.63 -14.96 4.78
C GLY A 254 3.93 -13.97 3.67
N ILE A 255 4.32 -14.49 2.50
CA ILE A 255 4.51 -13.71 1.28
C ILE A 255 3.82 -14.43 0.12
N GLY A 256 3.29 -13.66 -0.82
CA GLY A 256 2.69 -14.19 -2.04
C GLY A 256 2.75 -13.20 -3.18
N TRP A 257 2.89 -13.71 -4.42
CA TRP A 257 3.01 -12.91 -5.62
C TRP A 257 2.38 -13.62 -6.82
N SER A 258 1.54 -12.91 -7.58
CA SER A 258 0.98 -13.33 -8.86
C SER A 258 0.89 -12.15 -9.83
N GLU A 259 1.17 -12.38 -11.10
CA GLU A 259 1.05 -11.39 -12.16
C GLU A 259 0.30 -11.96 -13.36
N GLU A 260 -0.97 -11.58 -13.50
CA GLU A 260 -1.87 -11.95 -14.58
C GLU A 260 -1.76 -10.98 -15.78
N ASN A 261 -0.52 -10.71 -16.21
CA ASN A 261 -0.24 -9.64 -17.18
C ASN A 261 -0.90 -9.84 -18.56
N VAL A 262 -1.17 -11.08 -18.97
CA VAL A 262 -1.76 -11.37 -20.30
C VAL A 262 -3.23 -10.99 -20.34
N ASP A 263 -3.96 -11.25 -19.27
CA ASP A 263 -5.42 -11.09 -19.20
C ASP A 263 -5.85 -9.86 -18.44
N ALA A 264 -4.99 -9.35 -17.55
CA ALA A 264 -5.29 -8.28 -16.61
C ALA A 264 -4.64 -6.95 -16.95
N THR A 265 -3.84 -6.85 -18.01
CA THR A 265 -3.20 -5.59 -18.37
C THR A 265 -4.24 -4.61 -18.91
N GLN A 266 -3.93 -3.33 -18.73
CA GLN A 266 -4.70 -2.22 -19.27
C GLN A 266 -4.93 -2.31 -20.81
N LEU A 267 -4.14 -3.12 -21.52
CA LEU A 267 -4.28 -3.36 -22.97
C LEU A 267 -5.35 -4.40 -23.32
N ARG A 268 -5.68 -5.31 -22.41
CA ARG A 268 -6.60 -6.42 -22.69
C ARG A 268 -7.45 -6.73 -21.45
N PRO A 269 -8.49 -5.96 -21.17
CA PRO A 269 -9.41 -6.25 -20.09
C PRO A 269 -10.28 -7.48 -20.43
N ARG A 270 -9.65 -8.65 -20.54
CA ARG A 270 -10.32 -9.93 -20.84
C ARG A 270 -10.74 -10.67 -19.60
N LEU A 271 -10.50 -10.12 -18.42
CA LEU A 271 -10.80 -10.78 -17.18
C LEU A 271 -12.26 -11.14 -17.07
N LYS A 272 -12.52 -12.42 -16.92
CA LYS A 272 -13.85 -12.91 -16.59
C LYS A 272 -14.25 -12.50 -15.18
N ASP A 273 -13.28 -12.49 -14.27
CA ASP A 273 -13.44 -12.36 -12.83
C ASP A 273 -12.68 -11.16 -12.20
N PHE A 274 -12.25 -10.21 -12.98
CA PHE A 274 -11.64 -8.97 -12.51
C PHE A 274 -10.70 -9.11 -11.32
N TYR A 275 -9.49 -9.57 -11.52
CA TYR A 275 -8.45 -9.65 -10.48
C TYR A 275 -8.62 -10.75 -9.43
N HIS A 276 -9.81 -11.33 -9.25
CA HIS A 276 -10.00 -12.39 -8.25
C HIS A 276 -9.06 -13.58 -8.49
N THR A 277 -8.78 -13.95 -9.74
CA THR A 277 -7.81 -15.02 -10.05
C THR A 277 -6.43 -14.74 -9.45
N ALA A 278 -5.90 -13.52 -9.63
CA ALA A 278 -4.62 -13.14 -9.05
C ALA A 278 -4.67 -13.15 -7.51
N HIS A 279 -5.74 -12.62 -6.92
CA HIS A 279 -5.93 -12.64 -5.46
C HIS A 279 -6.02 -14.06 -4.91
N HIS A 280 -6.81 -14.94 -5.54
CA HIS A 280 -6.92 -16.35 -5.16
C HIS A 280 -5.56 -17.07 -5.22
N GLY A 281 -4.78 -16.81 -6.29
CA GLY A 281 -3.43 -17.35 -6.44
C GLY A 281 -2.49 -16.92 -5.31
N VAL A 282 -2.56 -15.65 -4.90
CA VAL A 282 -1.75 -15.12 -3.80
C VAL A 282 -2.27 -15.58 -2.43
N ALA A 283 -3.58 -15.66 -2.23
CA ALA A 283 -4.18 -16.19 -1.01
C ALA A 283 -3.74 -17.64 -0.75
N ALA A 284 -3.69 -18.46 -1.83
CA ALA A 284 -3.21 -19.83 -1.77
C ALA A 284 -1.73 -19.97 -1.41
N GLN A 285 -0.93 -18.89 -1.54
CA GLN A 285 0.47 -18.85 -1.12
C GLN A 285 0.58 -18.32 0.33
N VAL A 286 0.03 -17.14 0.58
CA VAL A 286 0.32 -16.36 1.77
C VAL A 286 -0.28 -16.96 3.05
N TYR A 287 -1.52 -17.44 3.01
CA TYR A 287 -2.18 -18.00 4.19
C TYR A 287 -1.56 -19.32 4.68
N PRO A 288 -1.34 -20.34 3.82
CA PRO A 288 -0.68 -21.56 4.27
C PRO A 288 0.74 -21.33 4.76
N MET A 289 1.50 -20.41 4.15
CA MET A 289 2.84 -20.05 4.61
C MET A 289 2.81 -19.47 6.02
N ALA A 290 1.93 -18.50 6.27
CA ALA A 290 1.79 -17.89 7.58
C ALA A 290 1.16 -18.83 8.62
N GLY A 291 0.44 -19.87 8.19
CA GLY A 291 -0.31 -20.76 9.07
C GLY A 291 -1.60 -20.12 9.62
N VAL A 292 -2.21 -19.21 8.85
CA VAL A 292 -3.43 -18.49 9.21
C VAL A 292 -4.50 -18.61 8.12
N THR A 293 -5.67 -18.09 8.39
CA THR A 293 -6.79 -17.96 7.47
C THR A 293 -7.27 -16.50 7.47
N PRO A 294 -8.14 -16.07 6.55
CA PRO A 294 -8.71 -14.72 6.58
C PRO A 294 -9.34 -14.35 7.94
N LYS A 295 -9.89 -15.32 8.65
CA LYS A 295 -10.52 -15.12 9.98
C LYS A 295 -9.55 -14.75 11.10
N ASN A 296 -8.26 -14.96 10.88
CA ASN A 296 -7.22 -14.63 11.86
C ASN A 296 -6.63 -13.24 11.64
N VAL A 297 -7.03 -12.54 10.57
CA VAL A 297 -6.50 -11.21 10.25
C VAL A 297 -7.25 -10.16 11.07
N ASP A 298 -6.52 -9.44 11.93
CA ASP A 298 -7.06 -8.42 12.81
C ASP A 298 -7.04 -7.02 12.18
N VAL A 299 -6.07 -6.76 11.29
CA VAL A 299 -5.92 -5.50 10.58
C VAL A 299 -5.59 -5.78 9.12
N PHE A 300 -6.36 -5.18 8.24
CA PHE A 300 -6.19 -5.34 6.80
C PHE A 300 -5.80 -4.02 6.14
N ALA A 301 -4.86 -4.05 5.22
CA ALA A 301 -4.57 -2.93 4.36
C ALA A 301 -4.46 -3.37 2.91
N THR A 302 -5.04 -2.59 2.02
CA THR A 302 -4.94 -2.80 0.58
C THR A 302 -4.47 -1.52 -0.12
N TYR A 303 -3.83 -1.70 -1.26
CA TYR A 303 -3.56 -0.62 -2.19
C TYR A 303 -4.88 0.06 -2.56
N ASP A 304 -5.03 1.32 -2.25
CA ASP A 304 -6.27 2.08 -2.41
C ASP A 304 -6.08 3.35 -3.25
N SER A 305 -5.46 3.20 -4.42
CA SER A 305 -5.46 4.33 -5.38
C SER A 305 -6.87 4.71 -5.85
N PHE A 306 -7.79 3.77 -5.73
CA PHE A 306 -9.23 3.93 -5.88
C PHE A 306 -9.95 3.10 -4.82
N SER A 307 -11.10 3.57 -4.34
CA SER A 307 -11.88 2.87 -3.31
C SER A 307 -12.26 1.43 -3.71
N VAL A 308 -12.49 1.19 -4.98
CA VAL A 308 -12.89 -0.12 -5.53
C VAL A 308 -11.87 -1.24 -5.32
N HIS A 309 -10.60 -0.93 -5.10
CA HIS A 309 -9.58 -1.94 -4.78
C HIS A 309 -9.90 -2.74 -3.52
N LEU A 310 -10.54 -2.09 -2.52
CA LEU A 310 -10.93 -2.79 -1.30
C LEU A 310 -11.97 -3.88 -1.60
N LEU A 311 -12.96 -3.61 -2.47
CA LEU A 311 -13.96 -4.61 -2.85
C LEU A 311 -13.29 -5.86 -3.43
N ALA A 312 -12.43 -5.66 -4.44
CA ALA A 312 -11.70 -6.75 -5.08
C ALA A 312 -10.83 -7.55 -4.08
N SER A 313 -10.16 -6.86 -3.16
CA SER A 313 -9.30 -7.50 -2.16
C SER A 313 -10.10 -8.29 -1.14
N LEU A 314 -11.22 -7.76 -0.63
CA LEU A 314 -12.08 -8.47 0.33
C LEU A 314 -12.64 -9.76 -0.25
N GLU A 315 -13.13 -9.69 -1.49
CA GLU A 315 -13.70 -10.84 -2.20
C GLU A 315 -12.61 -11.85 -2.58
N GLY A 316 -11.54 -11.38 -3.21
CA GLY A 316 -10.49 -12.25 -3.74
C GLY A 316 -9.64 -12.94 -2.66
N PHE A 317 -9.51 -12.37 -1.46
CA PHE A 317 -8.84 -13.01 -0.32
C PHE A 317 -9.79 -13.79 0.60
N GLY A 318 -11.09 -13.81 0.29
CA GLY A 318 -12.08 -14.65 0.98
C GLY A 318 -12.54 -14.11 2.34
N PHE A 319 -12.49 -12.80 2.54
CA PHE A 319 -13.17 -12.16 3.69
C PHE A 319 -14.67 -12.14 3.52
N CYS A 320 -15.14 -12.09 2.27
CA CYS A 320 -16.51 -12.31 1.86
C CYS A 320 -16.53 -13.05 0.53
N LYS A 321 -17.72 -13.45 0.04
CA LYS A 321 -17.85 -14.08 -1.27
C LYS A 321 -17.80 -13.02 -2.38
N GLU A 322 -17.52 -13.47 -3.60
CA GLU A 322 -17.60 -12.63 -4.79
C GLU A 322 -18.98 -11.96 -4.89
N GLY A 323 -18.99 -10.65 -5.08
CA GLY A 323 -20.19 -9.82 -5.13
C GLY A 323 -20.73 -9.37 -3.77
N GLU A 324 -20.22 -9.85 -2.65
CA GLU A 324 -20.66 -9.45 -1.31
C GLU A 324 -19.83 -8.29 -0.72
N GLY A 325 -18.75 -7.86 -1.40
CA GLY A 325 -17.87 -6.79 -0.93
C GLY A 325 -18.60 -5.49 -0.61
N GLY A 326 -19.58 -5.11 -1.45
CA GLY A 326 -20.39 -3.92 -1.21
C GLY A 326 -21.20 -3.97 0.09
N ALA A 327 -21.80 -5.11 0.41
CA ALA A 327 -22.50 -5.32 1.68
C ALA A 327 -21.52 -5.42 2.86
N PHE A 328 -20.33 -5.99 2.63
CA PHE A 328 -19.33 -6.14 3.67
C PHE A 328 -18.81 -4.79 4.19
N VAL A 329 -18.63 -3.80 3.35
CA VAL A 329 -18.04 -2.51 3.76
C VAL A 329 -19.00 -1.58 4.51
N GLN A 330 -20.28 -1.96 4.64
CA GLN A 330 -21.29 -1.15 5.31
C GLN A 330 -21.30 -1.35 6.83
N ASN A 331 -22.04 -0.49 7.53
CA ASN A 331 -22.33 -0.57 8.96
C ASN A 331 -21.09 -0.55 9.86
N GLY A 332 -20.02 0.12 9.43
CA GLY A 332 -18.80 0.26 10.22
C GLY A 332 -17.93 -1.00 10.32
N ARG A 333 -18.23 -2.06 9.57
CA ARG A 333 -17.47 -3.33 9.64
C ARG A 333 -15.99 -3.19 9.32
N ILE A 334 -15.62 -2.23 8.45
CA ILE A 334 -14.24 -1.94 8.08
C ILE A 334 -13.60 -0.79 8.88
N GLU A 335 -14.34 -0.21 9.82
CA GLU A 335 -13.86 0.86 10.69
C GLU A 335 -13.06 0.29 11.89
N ILE A 336 -12.26 1.13 12.54
CA ILE A 336 -11.60 0.77 13.80
C ILE A 336 -12.67 0.41 14.83
N GLY A 337 -12.55 -0.78 15.43
CA GLY A 337 -13.58 -1.36 16.30
C GLY A 337 -14.64 -2.19 15.57
N GLY A 338 -14.63 -2.22 14.24
CA GLY A 338 -15.47 -3.09 13.42
C GLY A 338 -14.90 -4.50 13.29
N GLU A 339 -15.50 -5.29 12.39
CA GLU A 339 -15.15 -6.70 12.17
C GLU A 339 -13.75 -6.89 11.56
N LEU A 340 -13.40 -6.05 10.58
CA LEU A 340 -12.10 -6.06 9.90
C LEU A 340 -11.65 -4.62 9.65
N PRO A 341 -10.95 -3.99 10.58
CA PRO A 341 -10.42 -2.64 10.37
C PRO A 341 -9.50 -2.57 9.15
N CYS A 342 -9.88 -1.75 8.16
CA CYS A 342 -9.17 -1.63 6.88
C CYS A 342 -8.50 -0.26 6.74
N ASN A 343 -7.24 -0.22 6.24
CA ASN A 343 -6.49 1.02 5.99
C ASN A 343 -6.59 2.04 7.14
N THR A 344 -6.23 1.60 8.33
CA THR A 344 -6.47 2.31 9.61
C THR A 344 -5.75 3.64 9.75
N SER A 345 -4.79 3.96 8.88
CA SER A 345 -4.16 5.29 8.79
C SER A 345 -5.00 6.32 8.03
N GLY A 346 -5.97 5.87 7.24
CA GLY A 346 -6.72 6.64 6.25
C GLY A 346 -6.35 6.31 4.80
N GLY A 347 -5.35 5.47 4.61
CA GLY A 347 -4.94 4.97 3.29
C GLY A 347 -4.46 6.04 2.32
N MET A 348 -4.37 5.68 1.05
CA MET A 348 -4.02 6.64 0.00
C MET A 348 -5.16 7.60 -0.33
N LEU A 349 -6.40 7.24 0.02
CA LEU A 349 -7.56 8.11 -0.17
C LEU A 349 -7.58 9.31 0.80
N SER A 350 -6.99 9.19 2.00
CA SER A 350 -7.14 10.23 3.01
C SER A 350 -5.89 10.51 3.86
N GLU A 351 -4.93 9.57 3.99
CA GLU A 351 -3.67 9.84 4.67
C GLU A 351 -2.66 10.46 3.71
N SER A 352 -2.19 9.71 2.72
CA SER A 352 -1.10 10.13 1.83
C SER A 352 -0.94 9.18 0.66
N TYR A 353 -0.80 9.68 -0.56
CA TYR A 353 -0.42 8.86 -1.69
C TYR A 353 1.08 8.58 -1.68
N MET A 354 1.47 7.48 -1.08
CA MET A 354 2.85 6.97 -1.07
C MET A 354 2.98 5.66 -1.86
N GLN A 355 2.17 5.46 -2.90
CA GLN A 355 2.09 4.17 -3.64
C GLN A 355 1.97 2.97 -2.68
N SER A 356 1.18 3.13 -1.62
CA SER A 356 0.96 2.17 -0.54
C SER A 356 2.16 1.85 0.37
N TRP A 357 3.28 2.53 0.21
CA TRP A 357 4.39 2.41 1.15
C TRP A 357 3.99 2.82 2.57
N ASN A 358 3.10 3.82 2.72
CA ASN A 358 2.55 4.30 3.99
C ASN A 358 1.74 3.25 4.76
N HIS A 359 1.18 2.23 4.10
CA HIS A 359 0.48 1.14 4.79
C HIS A 359 1.41 0.28 5.65
N GLN A 360 2.67 0.14 5.26
CA GLN A 360 3.60 -0.73 5.97
C GLN A 360 3.93 -0.22 7.39
N PRO A 361 4.34 1.06 7.58
CA PRO A 361 4.51 1.61 8.92
C PRO A 361 3.25 1.54 9.78
N GLU A 362 2.07 1.75 9.20
CA GLU A 362 0.82 1.65 9.95
C GLU A 362 0.59 0.23 10.48
N LEU A 363 0.67 -0.80 9.61
CA LEU A 363 0.48 -2.19 10.04
C LEU A 363 1.50 -2.62 11.10
N VAL A 364 2.76 -2.22 10.94
CA VAL A 364 3.82 -2.48 11.91
C VAL A 364 3.49 -1.85 13.27
N ARG A 365 3.04 -0.58 13.28
CA ARG A 365 2.68 0.12 14.52
C ARG A 365 1.41 -0.44 15.13
N GLN A 366 0.43 -0.89 14.34
CA GLN A 366 -0.76 -1.58 14.83
C GLN A 366 -0.37 -2.86 15.62
N LEU A 367 0.54 -3.64 15.10
CA LEU A 367 1.03 -4.84 15.78
C LEU A 367 1.92 -4.53 16.99
N ARG A 368 2.68 -3.43 16.98
CA ARG A 368 3.49 -2.99 18.14
C ARG A 368 2.65 -2.40 19.26
N GLY A 369 1.48 -1.86 18.94
CA GLY A 369 0.65 -1.08 19.84
C GLY A 369 1.11 0.40 19.93
N GLY A 370 0.32 1.24 20.56
CA GLY A 370 0.71 2.63 20.83
C GLY A 370 0.16 3.66 19.84
N LEU A 371 -0.83 3.31 19.02
CA LEU A 371 -1.47 4.23 18.08
C LEU A 371 -2.63 5.06 18.67
N GLY A 372 -2.85 4.96 19.99
CA GLY A 372 -3.87 5.74 20.69
C GLY A 372 -5.28 5.48 20.15
N ALA A 373 -5.99 6.52 19.76
CA ALA A 373 -7.38 6.43 19.31
C ALA A 373 -7.61 5.57 18.05
N ARG A 374 -6.57 5.33 17.24
CA ARG A 374 -6.69 4.46 16.06
C ARG A 374 -6.08 3.07 16.24
N GLN A 375 -5.71 2.71 17.48
CA GLN A 375 -5.19 1.38 17.77
C GLN A 375 -6.29 0.32 17.68
N VAL A 376 -6.08 -0.69 16.84
CA VAL A 376 -6.88 -1.92 16.87
C VAL A 376 -6.44 -2.76 18.06
N GLN A 377 -7.35 -2.94 19.01
CA GLN A 377 -7.05 -3.63 20.27
C GLN A 377 -6.80 -5.12 20.03
N GLY A 378 -5.73 -5.64 20.62
CA GLY A 378 -5.41 -7.07 20.55
C GLY A 378 -4.89 -7.53 19.17
N ALA A 379 -4.57 -6.63 18.24
CA ALA A 379 -4.08 -7.03 16.92
C ALA A 379 -2.78 -7.85 17.02
N GLU A 380 -2.79 -9.03 16.43
CA GLU A 380 -1.67 -9.98 16.38
C GLU A 380 -1.27 -10.34 14.94
N VAL A 381 -2.23 -10.29 14.01
CA VAL A 381 -2.03 -10.59 12.60
C VAL A 381 -2.49 -9.42 11.75
N ALA A 382 -1.60 -8.92 10.91
CA ALA A 382 -1.93 -7.90 9.93
C ALA A 382 -1.63 -8.39 8.52
N GLN A 383 -2.48 -8.03 7.57
CA GLN A 383 -2.28 -8.36 6.16
C GLN A 383 -2.23 -7.10 5.31
N TYR A 384 -1.27 -7.07 4.40
CA TYR A 384 -1.20 -6.08 3.33
C TYR A 384 -1.40 -6.74 1.97
N VAL A 385 -2.19 -6.07 1.11
CA VAL A 385 -2.40 -6.46 -0.29
C VAL A 385 -2.02 -5.32 -1.22
N HIS A 386 -1.16 -5.60 -2.18
CA HIS A 386 -0.88 -4.72 -3.30
C HIS A 386 -1.58 -5.27 -4.54
N ASP A 387 -2.55 -4.53 -5.05
CA ASP A 387 -3.32 -4.90 -6.24
C ASP A 387 -3.29 -3.75 -7.24
N VAL A 388 -2.64 -3.95 -8.37
CA VAL A 388 -2.63 -3.00 -9.48
C VAL A 388 -2.76 -3.75 -10.79
N ALA A 389 -3.89 -3.58 -11.47
CA ALA A 389 -4.09 -4.06 -12.84
C ALA A 389 -3.77 -5.55 -13.02
N GLY A 390 -4.28 -6.41 -12.12
CA GLY A 390 -4.12 -7.85 -12.15
C GLY A 390 -2.77 -8.37 -11.63
N LYS A 391 -1.93 -7.47 -11.13
CA LYS A 391 -0.74 -7.83 -10.36
C LYS A 391 -1.12 -7.81 -8.91
N CYS A 392 -0.96 -8.93 -8.23
CA CYS A 392 -1.28 -9.04 -6.81
C CYS A 392 -0.05 -9.52 -6.03
N LYS A 393 0.21 -8.84 -4.92
CA LYS A 393 1.20 -9.26 -3.92
C LYS A 393 0.56 -9.15 -2.54
N SER A 394 0.89 -10.04 -1.64
CA SER A 394 0.42 -9.92 -0.27
C SER A 394 1.48 -10.32 0.73
N ILE A 395 1.43 -9.68 1.89
CA ILE A 395 2.31 -9.96 3.02
C ILE A 395 1.45 -10.13 4.26
N ILE A 396 1.73 -11.17 5.04
CA ILE A 396 1.18 -11.33 6.38
C ILE A 396 2.27 -11.06 7.39
N TYR A 397 1.95 -10.17 8.32
CA TYR A 397 2.77 -9.81 9.46
C TYR A 397 2.19 -10.39 10.73
N THR A 398 3.07 -10.83 11.64
CA THR A 398 2.68 -11.24 12.98
C THR A 398 3.59 -10.62 14.02
N LYS A 399 3.11 -10.53 15.26
CA LYS A 399 3.99 -10.20 16.39
C LYS A 399 5.07 -11.26 16.50
N GLY A 400 6.32 -10.84 16.67
CA GLY A 400 7.37 -11.74 17.13
C GLY A 400 7.04 -12.23 18.54
N GLY A 401 7.18 -13.53 18.76
CA GLY A 401 7.00 -14.14 20.07
C GLY A 401 8.08 -13.69 21.07
#